data_f58444d50b937839f68f3a7ce783e554
#
_entry.id   f58444d50b937839f68f3a7ce783e554
#
_cell.length_a   1.000
_cell.length_b   1.000
_cell.length_c   1.000
_cell.angle_alpha   90.00
_cell.angle_beta   90.00
_cell.angle_gamma   90.00
#
_symmetry.space_group_name_H-M   'P 1'
#
loop_
_entity.id
_entity.type
_entity.pdbx_description
1 polymer ?
#
loop_
_entity_poly.entity_id
_entity_poly.type
_entity_poly.pdbx_seq_one_letter_code
_entity_poly.pdbx_strand_id
1 'polypeptide(L)'
;MKLSDYSTIAFDCDGVILNSNKVKTNAFYDAALPYGEKNAEALKNYHTQNGGVSRFKKFQWFVDSFVEQTLRNEAYEQLLTRYADIVEKGLLNCEFNEDLYELKEKTPNTNWLIVSGGSQCELRALFEKRDLANLFEGGIYGSPDSKEVIFERELVRDNITLPALFIGDSKYDYFSSNKHGLDFVFLSQWTEVNDWKSFCKDNNINHIDFLRSIS
;
A
#
# COMPACT_ATOMS: atom_id res chain seq x y z
N MET A 1 21.74 -9.52 1.20
CA MET A 1 20.97 -9.13 0.01
C MET A 1 21.59 -7.84 -0.49
N LYS A 2 22.06 -7.81 -1.71
CA LYS A 2 22.66 -6.57 -2.26
C LYS A 2 21.65 -5.91 -3.19
N LEU A 3 21.34 -4.65 -2.95
CA LEU A 3 20.40 -3.88 -3.78
C LEU A 3 20.84 -3.78 -5.25
N SER A 4 22.16 -3.74 -5.49
CA SER A 4 22.73 -3.71 -6.83
C SER A 4 22.43 -4.95 -7.69
N ASP A 5 21.94 -6.03 -7.06
CA ASP A 5 21.62 -7.27 -7.76
C ASP A 5 20.22 -7.25 -8.39
N TYR A 6 19.40 -6.22 -8.04
CA TYR A 6 18.03 -6.09 -8.54
C TYR A 6 17.93 -5.14 -9.73
N SER A 7 17.29 -5.60 -10.79
CA SER A 7 16.95 -4.78 -11.96
C SER A 7 15.75 -3.87 -11.69
N THR A 8 14.87 -4.30 -10.79
CA THR A 8 13.66 -3.57 -10.41
C THR A 8 13.45 -3.59 -8.90
N ILE A 9 13.08 -2.43 -8.33
CA ILE A 9 12.57 -2.34 -6.96
C ILE A 9 11.15 -1.76 -7.02
N ALA A 10 10.19 -2.55 -6.58
CA ALA A 10 8.82 -2.11 -6.36
C ALA A 10 8.59 -1.78 -4.88
N PHE A 11 7.76 -0.78 -4.61
CA PHE A 11 7.44 -0.33 -3.26
C PHE A 11 5.93 -0.34 -3.04
N ASP A 12 5.47 -0.79 -1.86
CA ASP A 12 4.18 -0.33 -1.40
C ASP A 12 4.25 1.16 -1.03
N CYS A 13 3.11 1.81 -0.98
CA CYS A 13 3.04 3.24 -0.65
C CYS A 13 2.85 3.45 0.85
N ASP A 14 1.78 2.86 1.42
CA ASP A 14 1.35 3.08 2.79
C ASP A 14 2.21 2.28 3.76
N GLY A 15 2.79 2.94 4.75
CA GLY A 15 3.68 2.27 5.69
C GLY A 15 5.09 1.99 5.17
N VAL A 16 5.38 2.33 3.90
CA VAL A 16 6.70 2.19 3.26
C VAL A 16 7.26 3.54 2.80
N ILE A 17 6.59 4.18 1.86
CA ILE A 17 6.97 5.50 1.33
C ILE A 17 6.37 6.61 2.20
N LEU A 18 5.12 6.46 2.60
CA LEU A 18 4.36 7.41 3.41
C LEU A 18 3.94 6.80 4.75
N ASN A 19 4.13 7.56 5.83
CA ASN A 19 3.58 7.24 7.15
C ASN A 19 2.07 7.52 7.17
N SER A 20 1.32 6.78 6.39
CA SER A 20 -0.10 7.02 6.11
C SER A 20 -1.05 5.97 6.69
N ASN A 21 -0.54 4.89 7.27
CA ASN A 21 -1.37 3.80 7.77
C ASN A 21 -2.42 4.30 8.78
N LYS A 22 -2.01 5.05 9.82
CA LYS A 22 -2.94 5.61 10.81
C LYS A 22 -3.92 6.62 10.22
N VAL A 23 -3.47 7.43 9.24
CA VAL A 23 -4.35 8.36 8.51
C VAL A 23 -5.48 7.59 7.86
N LYS A 24 -5.15 6.52 7.13
CA LYS A 24 -6.13 5.68 6.44
C LYS A 24 -7.01 4.88 7.40
N THR A 25 -6.44 4.32 8.46
CA THR A 25 -7.17 3.58 9.49
C THR A 25 -8.24 4.45 10.15
N ASN A 26 -7.90 5.68 10.52
CA ASN A 26 -8.85 6.63 11.07
C ASN A 26 -9.89 7.07 10.04
N ALA A 27 -9.47 7.30 8.80
CA ALA A 27 -10.39 7.67 7.73
C ALA A 27 -11.46 6.59 7.42
N PHE A 28 -11.12 5.30 7.52
CA PHE A 28 -12.11 4.23 7.41
C PHE A 28 -13.14 4.28 8.53
N TYR A 29 -12.69 4.51 9.76
CA TYR A 29 -13.58 4.67 10.91
C TYR A 29 -14.50 5.88 10.74
N ASP A 30 -13.94 7.06 10.45
CA ASP A 30 -14.68 8.31 10.34
C ASP A 30 -15.68 8.29 9.17
N ALA A 31 -15.31 7.70 8.04
CA ALA A 31 -16.22 7.54 6.89
C ALA A 31 -17.44 6.66 7.23
N ALA A 32 -17.24 5.64 8.06
CA ALA A 32 -18.30 4.72 8.46
C ALA A 32 -19.09 5.16 9.71
N LEU A 33 -18.64 6.20 10.44
CA LEU A 33 -19.26 6.67 11.68
C LEU A 33 -20.76 6.97 11.54
N PRO A 34 -21.29 7.55 10.43
CA PRO A 34 -22.72 7.74 10.22
C PRO A 34 -23.57 6.46 10.23
N TYR A 35 -22.93 5.31 10.05
CA TYR A 35 -23.57 3.99 10.12
C TYR A 35 -23.52 3.36 11.53
N GLY A 36 -23.05 4.14 12.54
CA GLY A 36 -22.95 3.75 13.93
C GLY A 36 -21.53 3.34 14.35
N GLU A 37 -21.13 3.70 15.58
CA GLU A 37 -19.78 3.47 16.13
C GLU A 37 -19.35 2.00 16.06
N LYS A 38 -20.26 1.06 16.37
CA LYS A 38 -19.97 -0.38 16.32
C LYS A 38 -19.60 -0.85 14.92
N ASN A 39 -20.31 -0.36 13.91
CA ASN A 39 -20.03 -0.70 12.50
C ASN A 39 -18.75 -0.03 12.00
N ALA A 40 -18.50 1.21 12.40
CA ALA A 40 -17.27 1.93 12.13
C ALA A 40 -16.03 1.22 12.71
N GLU A 41 -16.12 0.74 13.96
CA GLU A 41 -15.04 -0.04 14.57
C GLU A 41 -14.84 -1.39 13.87
N ALA A 42 -15.94 -2.03 13.42
CA ALA A 42 -15.83 -3.26 12.62
C ALA A 42 -15.09 -3.04 11.30
N LEU A 43 -15.35 -1.92 10.60
CA LEU A 43 -14.63 -1.58 9.37
C LEU A 43 -13.16 -1.27 9.63
N LYS A 44 -12.84 -0.52 10.69
CA LYS A 44 -11.47 -0.23 11.11
C LYS A 44 -10.69 -1.52 11.40
N ASN A 45 -11.28 -2.45 12.16
CA ASN A 45 -10.69 -3.75 12.46
C ASN A 45 -10.50 -4.60 11.20
N TYR A 46 -11.49 -4.60 10.29
CA TYR A 46 -11.37 -5.26 9.00
C TYR A 46 -10.23 -4.66 8.17
N HIS A 47 -10.08 -3.32 8.18
CA HIS A 47 -9.00 -2.64 7.48
C HIS A 47 -7.62 -3.05 7.99
N THR A 48 -7.40 -3.04 9.31
CA THR A 48 -6.09 -3.38 9.90
C THR A 48 -5.72 -4.84 9.69
N GLN A 49 -6.71 -5.76 9.70
CA GLN A 49 -6.49 -7.18 9.41
C GLN A 49 -6.22 -7.47 7.92
N ASN A 50 -6.63 -6.56 7.02
CA ASN A 50 -6.50 -6.67 5.57
C ASN A 50 -5.67 -5.50 5.00
N GLY A 51 -4.51 -5.22 5.61
CA GLY A 51 -3.55 -4.22 5.10
C GLY A 51 -3.21 -4.47 3.63
N GLY A 52 -3.00 -3.41 2.85
CA GLY A 52 -2.68 -3.50 1.41
C GLY A 52 -3.86 -3.78 0.47
N VAL A 53 -4.99 -4.28 0.97
CA VAL A 53 -6.22 -4.48 0.17
C VAL A 53 -6.90 -3.14 -0.11
N SER A 54 -7.42 -2.96 -1.34
CA SER A 54 -8.01 -1.70 -1.77
C SER A 54 -9.25 -1.31 -0.96
N ARG A 55 -9.49 0.02 -0.82
CA ARG A 55 -10.69 0.57 -0.17
C ARG A 55 -11.99 0.12 -0.83
N PHE A 56 -11.98 -0.08 -2.15
CA PHE A 56 -13.16 -0.53 -2.89
C PHE A 56 -13.67 -1.87 -2.38
N LYS A 57 -12.77 -2.83 -2.17
CA LYS A 57 -13.11 -4.15 -1.60
C LYS A 57 -13.56 -4.05 -0.14
N LYS A 58 -12.94 -3.16 0.65
CA LYS A 58 -13.26 -2.96 2.06
C LYS A 58 -14.64 -2.33 2.24
N PHE A 59 -14.98 -1.31 1.46
CA PHE A 59 -16.31 -0.71 1.50
C PHE A 59 -17.38 -1.63 0.92
N GLN A 60 -17.07 -2.43 -0.10
CA GLN A 60 -18.00 -3.46 -0.57
C GLN A 60 -18.33 -4.46 0.54
N TRP A 61 -17.30 -4.96 1.25
CA TRP A 61 -17.51 -5.82 2.43
C TRP A 61 -18.38 -5.15 3.49
N PHE A 62 -18.16 -3.87 3.75
CA PHE A 62 -18.92 -3.12 4.76
C PHE A 62 -20.40 -3.00 4.39
N VAL A 63 -20.71 -2.58 3.17
CA VAL A 63 -22.11 -2.42 2.75
C VAL A 63 -22.83 -3.76 2.67
N ASP A 64 -22.14 -4.83 2.27
CA ASP A 64 -22.72 -6.18 2.24
C ASP A 64 -23.02 -6.71 3.65
N SER A 65 -22.24 -6.30 4.65
CA SER A 65 -22.35 -6.78 6.03
C SER A 65 -23.31 -5.96 6.89
N PHE A 66 -23.44 -4.65 6.65
CA PHE A 66 -24.09 -3.74 7.62
C PHE A 66 -25.15 -2.83 7.01
N VAL A 67 -25.37 -2.85 5.67
CA VAL A 67 -26.32 -1.97 5.00
C VAL A 67 -27.41 -2.81 4.31
N GLU A 68 -28.67 -2.35 4.43
CA GLU A 68 -29.80 -2.97 3.73
C GLU A 68 -29.57 -2.96 2.21
N GLN A 69 -29.97 -4.06 1.54
CA GLN A 69 -29.66 -4.30 0.14
C GLN A 69 -30.07 -3.15 -0.78
N THR A 70 -31.19 -2.51 -0.52
CA THR A 70 -31.75 -1.41 -1.31
C THR A 70 -30.92 -0.11 -1.22
N LEU A 71 -30.15 0.06 -0.15
CA LEU A 71 -29.36 1.26 0.15
C LEU A 71 -27.85 1.08 -0.12
N ARG A 72 -27.40 -0.12 -0.49
CA ARG A 72 -25.97 -0.45 -0.59
C ARG A 72 -25.22 0.41 -1.59
N ASN A 73 -25.80 0.64 -2.77
CA ASN A 73 -25.13 1.42 -3.81
C ASN A 73 -24.91 2.87 -3.37
N GLU A 74 -25.92 3.48 -2.79
CA GLU A 74 -25.82 4.86 -2.28
C GLU A 74 -24.81 4.94 -1.13
N ALA A 75 -24.89 4.02 -0.18
CA ALA A 75 -23.96 3.95 0.96
C ALA A 75 -22.52 3.75 0.51
N TYR A 76 -22.29 2.90 -0.49
CA TYR A 76 -20.97 2.65 -1.05
C TYR A 76 -20.34 3.93 -1.64
N GLU A 77 -21.06 4.66 -2.47
CA GLU A 77 -20.60 5.92 -3.04
C GLU A 77 -20.36 7.01 -1.97
N GLN A 78 -21.23 7.09 -0.97
CA GLN A 78 -21.06 8.00 0.15
C GLN A 78 -19.82 7.69 0.98
N LEU A 79 -19.54 6.40 1.23
CA LEU A 79 -18.34 5.96 1.95
C LEU A 79 -17.07 6.30 1.17
N LEU A 80 -17.05 6.05 -0.13
CA LEU A 80 -15.92 6.40 -0.99
C LEU A 80 -15.63 7.89 -0.99
N THR A 81 -16.66 8.72 -1.14
CA THR A 81 -16.53 10.18 -1.15
C THR A 81 -16.00 10.69 0.19
N ARG A 82 -16.64 10.33 1.32
CA ARG A 82 -16.19 10.75 2.66
C ARG A 82 -14.76 10.34 2.94
N TYR A 83 -14.41 9.10 2.60
CA TYR A 83 -13.06 8.60 2.79
C TYR A 83 -12.03 9.39 1.98
N ALA A 84 -12.32 9.69 0.70
CA ALA A 84 -11.43 10.46 -0.16
C ALA A 84 -11.17 11.86 0.41
N ASP A 85 -12.24 12.56 0.86
CA ASP A 85 -12.15 13.90 1.45
C ASP A 85 -11.30 13.94 2.73
N ILE A 86 -11.41 12.90 3.56
CA ILE A 86 -10.65 12.80 4.83
C ILE A 86 -9.19 12.47 4.53
N VAL A 87 -8.94 11.51 3.65
CA VAL A 87 -7.60 11.00 3.37
C VAL A 87 -6.73 12.00 2.61
N GLU A 88 -7.29 12.76 1.65
CA GLU A 88 -6.49 13.70 0.85
C GLU A 88 -5.69 14.66 1.72
N LYS A 89 -6.34 15.27 2.72
CA LYS A 89 -5.68 16.22 3.64
C LYS A 89 -4.58 15.56 4.47
N GLY A 90 -4.83 14.34 4.92
CA GLY A 90 -3.87 13.58 5.72
C GLY A 90 -2.64 13.16 4.92
N LEU A 91 -2.82 12.69 3.69
CA LEU A 91 -1.73 12.24 2.83
C LEU A 91 -0.82 13.37 2.33
N LEU A 92 -1.37 14.57 2.18
CA LEU A 92 -0.56 15.74 1.80
C LEU A 92 0.45 16.12 2.89
N ASN A 93 0.12 15.84 4.16
CA ASN A 93 0.88 16.29 5.32
C ASN A 93 1.58 15.15 6.10
N CYS A 94 1.35 13.88 5.73
CA CYS A 94 2.01 12.78 6.41
C CYS A 94 3.51 12.74 6.12
N GLU A 95 4.26 12.15 7.04
CA GLU A 95 5.70 11.94 6.92
C GLU A 95 6.02 11.11 5.66
N PHE A 96 7.06 11.52 4.95
CA PHE A 96 7.65 10.81 3.83
C PHE A 96 8.95 10.14 4.28
N ASN A 97 9.26 8.99 3.73
CA ASN A 97 10.47 8.26 4.06
C ASN A 97 11.68 8.85 3.31
N GLU A 98 12.40 9.75 3.97
CA GLU A 98 13.55 10.45 3.38
C GLU A 98 14.73 9.52 3.04
N ASP A 99 14.79 8.32 3.64
CA ASP A 99 15.80 7.31 3.31
C ASP A 99 15.72 6.88 1.82
N LEU A 100 14.61 7.15 1.13
CA LEU A 100 14.44 6.88 -0.32
C LEU A 100 15.42 7.65 -1.19
N TYR A 101 15.82 8.86 -0.80
CA TYR A 101 16.79 9.62 -1.57
C TYR A 101 18.17 8.93 -1.58
N GLU A 102 18.66 8.53 -0.41
CA GLU A 102 19.91 7.79 -0.31
C GLU A 102 19.84 6.42 -1.01
N LEU A 103 18.69 5.75 -0.89
CA LEU A 103 18.45 4.47 -1.57
C LEU A 103 18.50 4.63 -3.09
N LYS A 104 17.91 5.70 -3.64
CA LYS A 104 17.93 6.02 -5.07
C LYS A 104 19.35 6.26 -5.58
N GLU A 105 20.17 6.99 -4.81
CA GLU A 105 21.58 7.22 -5.13
C GLU A 105 22.39 5.91 -5.19
N LYS A 106 22.07 4.93 -4.32
CA LYS A 106 22.70 3.61 -4.32
C LYS A 106 22.22 2.69 -5.45
N THR A 107 21.10 3.02 -6.08
CA THR A 107 20.46 2.19 -7.12
C THR A 107 20.16 2.99 -8.41
N PRO A 108 21.16 3.70 -8.99
CA PRO A 108 20.93 4.65 -10.09
C PRO A 108 20.44 4.00 -11.38
N ASN A 109 20.68 2.70 -11.57
CA ASN A 109 20.30 1.95 -12.77
C ASN A 109 19.11 1.00 -12.53
N THR A 110 18.53 1.02 -11.33
CA THR A 110 17.41 0.15 -10.97
C THR A 110 16.09 0.85 -11.27
N ASN A 111 15.19 0.18 -11.98
CA ASN A 111 13.85 0.70 -12.23
C ASN A 111 13.02 0.70 -10.95
N TRP A 112 12.47 1.85 -10.58
CA TRP A 112 11.64 2.00 -9.40
C TRP A 112 10.18 2.21 -9.77
N LEU A 113 9.28 1.48 -9.10
CA LEU A 113 7.84 1.65 -9.29
C LEU A 113 7.07 1.51 -7.96
N ILE A 114 5.88 2.08 -7.91
CA ILE A 114 4.94 1.91 -6.79
C ILE A 114 3.86 0.93 -7.19
N VAL A 115 3.57 -0.05 -6.30
CA VAL A 115 2.46 -0.99 -6.42
C VAL A 115 1.64 -0.97 -5.14
N SER A 116 0.51 -0.25 -5.14
CA SER A 116 -0.27 0.07 -3.95
C SER A 116 -1.73 -0.40 -4.03
N GLY A 117 -2.35 -0.61 -2.87
CA GLY A 117 -3.80 -0.76 -2.74
C GLY A 117 -4.58 0.55 -2.84
N GLY A 118 -3.89 1.70 -2.83
CA GLY A 118 -4.49 3.03 -2.99
C GLY A 118 -5.03 3.30 -4.39
N SER A 119 -5.88 4.33 -4.54
CA SER A 119 -6.39 4.75 -5.86
C SER A 119 -5.26 5.28 -6.73
N GLN A 120 -5.06 4.71 -7.90
CA GLN A 120 -3.96 5.09 -8.80
C GLN A 120 -4.01 6.56 -9.19
N CYS A 121 -5.20 7.08 -9.53
CA CYS A 121 -5.40 8.47 -9.88
C CYS A 121 -4.97 9.41 -8.74
N GLU A 122 -5.39 9.10 -7.49
CA GLU A 122 -5.09 9.92 -6.31
C GLU A 122 -3.61 9.83 -5.93
N LEU A 123 -3.01 8.64 -6.02
CA LEU A 123 -1.58 8.45 -5.78
C LEU A 123 -0.75 9.28 -6.75
N ARG A 124 -1.02 9.22 -8.04
CA ARG A 124 -0.32 10.03 -9.04
C ARG A 124 -0.43 11.52 -8.75
N ALA A 125 -1.64 12.01 -8.51
CA ALA A 125 -1.86 13.41 -8.17
C ALA A 125 -1.16 13.83 -6.87
N LEU A 126 -1.13 12.96 -5.86
CA LEU A 126 -0.45 13.19 -4.59
C LEU A 126 1.08 13.30 -4.78
N PHE A 127 1.67 12.33 -5.51
CA PHE A 127 3.11 12.30 -5.74
C PHE A 127 3.60 13.47 -6.60
N GLU A 128 2.80 13.90 -7.60
CA GLU A 128 3.04 15.14 -8.35
C GLU A 128 2.99 16.37 -7.44
N LYS A 129 1.93 16.52 -6.61
CA LYS A 129 1.80 17.64 -5.67
C LYS A 129 2.95 17.71 -4.65
N ARG A 130 3.55 16.58 -4.31
CA ARG A 130 4.66 16.47 -3.35
C ARG A 130 6.05 16.47 -3.99
N ASP A 131 6.13 16.59 -5.32
CA ASP A 131 7.37 16.53 -6.11
C ASP A 131 8.18 15.24 -5.89
N LEU A 132 7.47 14.11 -5.74
CA LEU A 132 8.04 12.79 -5.49
C LEU A 132 7.91 11.83 -6.68
N ALA A 133 7.11 12.19 -7.70
CA ALA A 133 6.81 11.30 -8.82
C ALA A 133 8.06 10.89 -9.59
N ASN A 134 9.04 11.80 -9.70
CA ASN A 134 10.29 11.59 -10.43
C ASN A 134 11.21 10.51 -9.84
N LEU A 135 10.96 10.05 -8.62
CA LEU A 135 11.71 8.94 -8.03
C LEU A 135 11.31 7.58 -8.62
N PHE A 136 10.13 7.50 -9.24
CA PHE A 136 9.51 6.24 -9.67
C PHE A 136 9.30 6.21 -11.19
N GLU A 137 10.41 6.12 -11.94
CA GLU A 137 10.39 6.14 -13.42
C GLU A 137 9.61 4.96 -14.00
N GLY A 138 9.58 3.80 -13.29
CA GLY A 138 8.76 2.65 -13.64
C GLY A 138 7.26 2.87 -13.48
N GLY A 139 6.85 3.98 -12.84
CA GLY A 139 5.48 4.41 -12.70
C GLY A 139 4.83 4.15 -11.35
N ILE A 140 3.62 4.69 -11.19
CA ILE A 140 2.82 4.61 -9.98
C ILE A 140 1.52 3.89 -10.31
N TYR A 141 1.32 2.71 -9.71
CA TYR A 141 0.20 1.82 -9.96
C TYR A 141 -0.61 1.56 -8.68
N GLY A 142 -1.92 1.40 -8.86
CA GLY A 142 -2.84 1.17 -7.76
C GLY A 142 -4.22 0.72 -8.20
N SER A 143 -5.17 0.74 -7.25
CA SER A 143 -6.56 0.39 -7.54
C SER A 143 -7.16 1.25 -8.67
N PRO A 144 -8.07 0.66 -9.50
CA PRO A 144 -8.88 -0.53 -9.18
C PRO A 144 -8.16 -1.88 -9.34
N ASP A 145 -6.99 -1.93 -10.00
CA ASP A 145 -6.26 -3.17 -10.15
C ASP A 145 -5.72 -3.66 -8.79
N SER A 146 -5.70 -4.96 -8.59
CA SER A 146 -5.01 -5.55 -7.44
C SER A 146 -3.50 -5.61 -7.67
N LYS A 147 -2.71 -5.76 -6.58
CA LYS A 147 -1.25 -5.88 -6.70
C LYS A 147 -0.84 -7.04 -7.62
N GLU A 148 -1.56 -8.16 -7.55
CA GLU A 148 -1.30 -9.31 -8.42
C GLU A 148 -1.51 -8.98 -9.90
N VAL A 149 -2.60 -8.28 -10.24
CA VAL A 149 -2.88 -7.85 -11.62
C VAL A 149 -1.80 -6.88 -12.11
N ILE A 150 -1.36 -5.98 -11.24
CA ILE A 150 -0.29 -5.03 -11.57
C ILE A 150 1.02 -5.78 -11.80
N PHE A 151 1.44 -6.67 -10.89
CA PHE A 151 2.68 -7.45 -11.06
C PHE A 151 2.65 -8.28 -12.33
N GLU A 152 1.57 -9.04 -12.60
CA GLU A 152 1.42 -9.82 -13.81
C GLU A 152 1.57 -8.96 -15.08
N ARG A 153 0.86 -7.84 -15.12
CA ARG A 153 0.90 -6.92 -16.27
C ARG A 153 2.26 -6.30 -16.50
N GLU A 154 2.90 -5.80 -15.42
CA GLU A 154 4.17 -5.09 -15.55
C GLU A 154 5.36 -6.04 -15.81
N LEU A 155 5.27 -7.30 -15.39
CA LEU A 155 6.20 -8.37 -15.80
C LEU A 155 6.06 -8.69 -17.30
N VAL A 156 4.83 -8.82 -17.83
CA VAL A 156 4.58 -9.08 -19.25
C VAL A 156 5.05 -7.91 -20.14
N ARG A 157 5.06 -6.69 -19.61
CA ARG A 157 5.51 -5.48 -20.32
C ARG A 157 6.99 -5.20 -20.20
N ASP A 158 7.76 -6.07 -19.55
CA ASP A 158 9.17 -5.85 -19.21
C ASP A 158 9.43 -4.56 -18.38
N ASN A 159 8.41 -4.01 -17.77
CA ASN A 159 8.55 -2.88 -16.82
C ASN A 159 9.04 -3.35 -15.43
N ILE A 160 8.72 -4.59 -15.08
CA ILE A 160 9.36 -5.31 -13.98
C ILE A 160 10.27 -6.38 -14.60
N THR A 161 11.57 -6.27 -14.39
CA THR A 161 12.59 -7.22 -14.85
C THR A 161 13.20 -7.93 -13.66
N LEU A 162 13.22 -9.25 -13.69
CA LEU A 162 13.85 -10.07 -12.65
C LEU A 162 15.39 -10.06 -12.75
N PRO A 163 16.11 -10.16 -11.61
CA PRO A 163 15.57 -10.22 -10.26
C PRO A 163 14.93 -8.89 -9.83
N ALA A 164 13.78 -8.97 -9.20
CA ALA A 164 13.03 -7.83 -8.71
C ALA A 164 12.74 -7.96 -7.22
N LEU A 165 12.80 -6.84 -6.50
CA LEU A 165 12.52 -6.76 -5.07
C LEU A 165 11.20 -6.00 -4.85
N PHE A 166 10.35 -6.50 -3.96
CA PHE A 166 9.21 -5.73 -3.44
C PHE A 166 9.43 -5.41 -1.96
N ILE A 167 9.31 -4.15 -1.61
CA ILE A 167 9.38 -3.67 -0.23
C ILE A 167 7.97 -3.31 0.22
N GLY A 168 7.47 -3.99 1.26
CA GLY A 168 6.12 -3.84 1.77
C GLY A 168 6.05 -3.96 3.29
N ASP A 169 4.94 -3.58 3.88
CA ASP A 169 4.70 -3.58 5.33
C ASP A 169 3.53 -4.48 5.77
N SER A 170 2.95 -5.25 4.84
CA SER A 170 1.78 -6.09 5.09
C SER A 170 1.96 -7.54 4.64
N LYS A 171 1.11 -8.43 5.20
CA LYS A 171 1.04 -9.84 4.78
C LYS A 171 0.62 -9.97 3.32
N TYR A 172 -0.30 -9.11 2.87
CA TYR A 172 -0.76 -9.10 1.49
C TYR A 172 0.36 -8.76 0.50
N ASP A 173 1.28 -7.89 0.89
CA ASP A 173 2.46 -7.55 0.08
C ASP A 173 3.33 -8.77 -0.19
N TYR A 174 3.63 -9.51 0.88
CA TYR A 174 4.38 -10.76 0.75
C TYR A 174 3.70 -11.77 -0.17
N PHE A 175 2.40 -12.04 0.05
CA PHE A 175 1.71 -13.04 -0.76
C PHE A 175 1.61 -12.62 -2.23
N SER A 176 1.37 -11.34 -2.49
CA SER A 176 1.26 -10.81 -3.84
C SER A 176 2.59 -10.87 -4.60
N SER A 177 3.70 -10.47 -3.96
CA SER A 177 5.03 -10.49 -4.58
C SER A 177 5.57 -11.91 -4.78
N ASN A 178 5.45 -12.75 -3.76
CA ASN A 178 5.93 -14.13 -3.79
C ASN A 178 5.26 -14.96 -4.88
N LYS A 179 3.96 -14.76 -5.10
CA LYS A 179 3.19 -15.41 -6.17
C LYS A 179 3.74 -15.10 -7.57
N HIS A 180 4.40 -13.95 -7.74
CA HIS A 180 4.92 -13.48 -9.03
C HIS A 180 6.46 -13.59 -9.14
N GLY A 181 7.10 -14.26 -8.17
CA GLY A 181 8.53 -14.52 -8.20
C GLY A 181 9.41 -13.31 -7.86
N LEU A 182 8.84 -12.28 -7.22
CA LEU A 182 9.63 -11.18 -6.68
C LEU A 182 10.18 -11.57 -5.30
N ASP A 183 11.40 -11.18 -5.03
CA ASP A 183 11.93 -11.20 -3.66
C ASP A 183 11.17 -10.18 -2.80
N PHE A 184 11.05 -10.46 -1.50
CA PHE A 184 10.31 -9.61 -0.59
C PHE A 184 11.12 -9.24 0.65
N VAL A 185 10.99 -7.97 1.05
CA VAL A 185 11.47 -7.45 2.34
C VAL A 185 10.32 -6.79 3.08
N PHE A 186 10.13 -7.22 4.32
CA PHE A 186 9.15 -6.60 5.21
C PHE A 186 9.78 -5.38 5.89
N LEU A 187 9.17 -4.20 5.70
CA LEU A 187 9.56 -2.97 6.38
C LEU A 187 8.64 -2.76 7.60
N SER A 188 9.24 -2.76 8.82
CA SER A 188 8.46 -2.69 10.06
C SER A 188 8.21 -1.27 10.58
N GLN A 189 8.85 -0.25 10.00
CA GLN A 189 8.89 1.13 10.50
C GLN A 189 7.51 1.70 10.85
N TRP A 190 6.53 1.52 9.98
CA TRP A 190 5.19 2.08 10.11
C TRP A 190 4.06 1.05 9.95
N THR A 191 4.41 -0.24 10.01
CA THR A 191 3.40 -1.30 9.87
C THR A 191 2.39 -1.30 11.00
N GLU A 192 1.13 -1.59 10.70
CA GLU A 192 0.06 -1.86 11.67
C GLU A 192 -0.20 -3.36 11.88
N VAL A 193 0.62 -4.24 11.29
CA VAL A 193 0.51 -5.69 11.48
C VAL A 193 1.07 -6.09 12.85
N ASN A 194 0.21 -6.36 13.81
CA ASN A 194 0.60 -6.63 15.20
C ASN A 194 1.52 -7.86 15.36
N ASP A 195 1.31 -8.89 14.55
CA ASP A 195 2.03 -10.17 14.60
C ASP A 195 3.13 -10.30 13.50
N TRP A 196 3.62 -9.17 12.97
CA TRP A 196 4.58 -9.17 11.87
C TRP A 196 5.87 -9.97 12.16
N LYS A 197 6.35 -9.96 13.43
CA LYS A 197 7.56 -10.69 13.79
C LYS A 197 7.39 -12.20 13.66
N SER A 198 6.29 -12.74 14.18
CA SER A 198 5.98 -14.17 14.02
C SER A 198 5.70 -14.51 12.57
N PHE A 199 4.96 -13.66 11.85
CA PHE A 199 4.71 -13.83 10.43
C PHE A 199 6.00 -13.92 9.60
N CYS A 200 6.94 -12.99 9.81
CA CYS A 200 8.23 -13.00 9.10
C CYS A 200 9.04 -14.27 9.45
N LYS A 201 9.09 -14.65 10.72
CA LYS A 201 9.77 -15.86 11.17
C LYS A 201 9.18 -17.13 10.54
N ASP A 202 7.85 -17.28 10.59
CA ASP A 202 7.17 -18.50 10.14
C ASP A 202 7.24 -18.68 8.62
N ASN A 203 7.40 -17.59 7.86
CA ASN A 203 7.52 -17.57 6.40
C ASN A 203 8.96 -17.36 5.90
N ASN A 204 9.96 -17.31 6.81
CA ASN A 204 11.37 -17.06 6.48
C ASN A 204 11.58 -15.78 5.66
N ILE A 205 10.88 -14.70 6.05
CA ILE A 205 10.92 -13.40 5.37
C ILE A 205 12.01 -12.51 5.99
N ASN A 206 12.86 -11.93 5.16
CA ASN A 206 13.78 -10.89 5.57
C ASN A 206 12.98 -9.63 5.98
N HIS A 207 13.39 -9.02 7.09
CA HIS A 207 12.76 -7.77 7.56
C HIS A 207 13.80 -6.73 7.94
N ILE A 208 13.42 -5.48 7.84
CA ILE A 208 14.18 -4.31 8.21
C ILE A 208 13.30 -3.34 9.00
N ASP A 209 13.90 -2.60 9.94
CA ASP A 209 13.17 -1.60 10.71
C ASP A 209 13.14 -0.24 10.01
N PHE A 210 14.14 0.07 9.16
CA PHE A 210 14.24 1.32 8.40
C PHE A 210 14.78 1.04 7.01
N LEU A 211 14.39 1.84 6.00
CA LEU A 211 14.88 1.66 4.63
C LEU A 211 16.41 1.79 4.52
N ARG A 212 17.03 2.69 5.26
CA ARG A 212 18.50 2.82 5.30
C ARG A 212 19.24 1.58 5.75
N SER A 213 18.54 0.62 6.39
CA SER A 213 19.13 -0.65 6.84
C SER A 213 19.28 -1.68 5.72
N ILE A 214 18.71 -1.41 4.56
CA ILE A 214 18.82 -2.29 3.40
C ILE A 214 20.18 -2.06 2.71
N SER A 215 20.89 -3.11 2.37
CA SER A 215 22.23 -3.06 1.81
C SER A 215 22.37 -3.98 0.60
#